data_0121d3c89bf329f3ec07dcec4e3ee705
#
_entry.id   0121d3c89bf329f3ec07dcec4e3ee705
#
_cell.length_a   1.000
_cell.length_b   1.000
_cell.length_c   1.000
_cell.angle_alpha   90.00
_cell.angle_beta   90.00
_cell.angle_gamma   90.00
#
_symmetry.space_group_name_H-M   'P 1'
#
loop_
_entity.id
_entity.type
_entity.pdbx_description
1 polymer ?
#
loop_
_entity_poly.entity_id
_entity_poly.type
_entity_poly.pdbx_seq_one_letter_code
_entity_poly.pdbx_strand_id
1 'polypeptide(L)'
;LNEATTTQGYITVDGTDRSKLEIGDDPNETGVYKLKYNIVNMSSTDSLSYTISNETMTESVSTYDSRYVAEHANMLNPSQSVELLSDVGTLEGDVVTVPANSVVTIEQTLTLSAEEKRSIKELFPNGMYIEGFTCLKDNTEAKIDLNAPYLGFFGDWTKAPIFDKTFYEVESTAHNQAIDDEDK
;
A
#
# COMPACT_ATOMS: atom_id res chain seq x y z
N LEU A 1 18.89 -14.06 12.68
CA LEU A 1 20.27 -14.13 12.13
C LEU A 1 20.47 -15.41 11.29
N ASN A 2 20.03 -16.59 11.77
CA ASN A 2 20.14 -17.83 11.00
C ASN A 2 19.29 -17.80 9.71
N GLU A 3 18.09 -17.27 9.76
CA GLU A 3 17.21 -17.13 8.59
C GLU A 3 17.82 -16.20 7.55
N ALA A 4 18.38 -15.07 7.95
CA ALA A 4 19.03 -14.12 7.05
C ALA A 4 20.27 -14.69 6.33
N THR A 5 20.86 -15.78 6.86
CA THR A 5 22.02 -16.44 6.26
C THR A 5 21.66 -17.67 5.44
N THR A 6 20.42 -18.16 5.52
CA THR A 6 19.95 -19.36 4.85
C THR A 6 18.96 -19.10 3.72
N THR A 7 18.37 -17.91 3.66
CA THR A 7 17.48 -17.54 2.56
C THR A 7 18.26 -17.45 1.25
N GLN A 8 17.75 -18.08 0.22
CA GLN A 8 18.28 -18.00 -1.14
C GLN A 8 17.57 -16.95 -1.97
N GLY A 9 16.42 -16.46 -1.52
CA GLY A 9 15.63 -15.45 -2.17
C GLY A 9 15.58 -14.13 -1.39
N TYR A 10 15.50 -13.01 -2.09
CA TYR A 10 15.23 -11.70 -1.52
C TYR A 10 14.56 -10.76 -2.52
N ILE A 11 13.94 -9.69 -2.00
CA ILE A 11 13.29 -8.66 -2.81
C ILE A 11 14.24 -7.47 -2.96
N THR A 12 14.30 -6.90 -4.16
CA THR A 12 14.93 -5.60 -4.43
C THR A 12 13.95 -4.67 -5.15
N VAL A 13 14.17 -3.37 -4.99
CA VAL A 13 13.40 -2.33 -5.68
C VAL A 13 14.37 -1.45 -6.46
N ASP A 14 14.12 -1.25 -7.75
CA ASP A 14 14.98 -0.47 -8.61
C ASP A 14 15.08 0.98 -8.13
N GLY A 15 16.28 1.56 -8.21
CA GLY A 15 16.55 2.94 -7.82
C GLY A 15 16.71 3.16 -6.31
N THR A 16 16.68 2.11 -5.49
CA THR A 16 16.91 2.18 -4.04
C THR A 16 17.72 0.99 -3.54
N ASP A 17 18.45 1.17 -2.46
CA ASP A 17 19.16 0.14 -1.69
C ASP A 17 18.26 -0.50 -0.60
N ARG A 18 16.99 -0.13 -0.56
CA ARG A 18 16.02 -0.61 0.44
C ARG A 18 14.91 -1.40 -0.23
N SER A 19 14.51 -2.50 0.38
CA SER A 19 13.36 -3.30 -0.04
C SER A 19 12.05 -2.66 0.47
N LYS A 20 11.75 -1.44 -0.01
CA LYS A 20 10.52 -0.70 0.26
C LYS A 20 10.00 -0.07 -1.02
N LEU A 21 8.70 0.02 -1.16
CA LEU A 21 8.04 0.58 -2.33
C LEU A 21 7.37 1.91 -1.96
N GLU A 22 7.80 2.98 -2.60
CA GLU A 22 7.16 4.29 -2.50
C GLU A 22 6.32 4.48 -3.77
N ILE A 23 5.00 4.41 -3.64
CA ILE A 23 4.07 4.42 -4.78
C ILE A 23 3.46 5.80 -5.05
N GLY A 24 3.85 6.81 -4.24
CA GLY A 24 3.44 8.19 -4.43
C GLY A 24 1.99 8.47 -4.05
N ASP A 25 1.51 9.61 -4.48
CA ASP A 25 0.13 10.04 -4.28
C ASP A 25 -0.77 9.70 -5.48
N ASP A 26 -2.06 9.61 -5.22
CA ASP A 26 -3.12 9.36 -6.21
C ASP A 26 -4.08 10.57 -6.24
N PRO A 27 -3.66 11.69 -6.85
CA PRO A 27 -4.41 12.94 -6.82
C PRO A 27 -5.77 12.87 -7.54
N ASN A 28 -5.97 11.86 -8.37
CA ASN A 28 -7.24 11.61 -9.06
C ASN A 28 -8.13 10.59 -8.32
N GLU A 29 -7.70 10.10 -7.17
CA GLU A 29 -8.44 9.16 -6.33
C GLU A 29 -8.88 7.91 -7.11
N THR A 30 -8.00 7.42 -7.95
CA THR A 30 -8.25 6.23 -8.78
C THR A 30 -8.34 4.97 -7.92
N GLY A 31 -7.59 4.91 -6.82
CA GLY A 31 -7.44 3.76 -5.95
C GLY A 31 -6.66 2.62 -6.60
N VAL A 32 -5.83 2.94 -7.61
CA VAL A 32 -5.02 1.95 -8.33
C VAL A 32 -3.55 2.19 -8.03
N TYR A 33 -2.90 1.19 -7.45
CA TYR A 33 -1.50 1.27 -7.02
C TYR A 33 -0.68 0.17 -7.67
N LYS A 34 0.48 0.55 -8.22
CA LYS A 34 1.40 -0.36 -8.88
C LYS A 34 2.65 -0.57 -8.05
N LEU A 35 2.90 -1.80 -7.66
CA LEU A 35 4.05 -2.24 -6.91
C LEU A 35 5.01 -2.96 -7.87
N LYS A 36 6.13 -2.33 -8.19
CA LYS A 36 7.15 -2.93 -9.07
C LYS A 36 8.39 -3.29 -8.26
N TYR A 37 8.75 -4.56 -8.30
CA TYR A 37 9.88 -5.10 -7.55
C TYR A 37 10.51 -6.30 -8.25
N ASN A 38 11.73 -6.63 -7.84
CA ASN A 38 12.46 -7.79 -8.32
C ASN A 38 12.51 -8.86 -7.24
N ILE A 39 12.42 -10.12 -7.65
CA ILE A 39 12.69 -11.29 -6.82
C ILE A 39 13.98 -11.90 -7.32
N VAL A 40 14.98 -11.93 -6.45
CA VAL A 40 16.31 -12.47 -6.75
C VAL A 40 16.43 -13.87 -6.17
N ASN A 41 16.85 -14.83 -6.97
CA ASN A 41 17.20 -16.17 -6.54
C ASN A 41 18.72 -16.38 -6.64
N MET A 42 19.38 -16.53 -5.50
CA MET A 42 20.82 -16.76 -5.39
C MET A 42 21.21 -18.24 -5.40
N SER A 43 20.23 -19.16 -5.37
CA SER A 43 20.54 -20.58 -5.51
C SER A 43 21.18 -20.86 -6.87
N SER A 44 22.25 -21.62 -6.87
CA SER A 44 22.89 -22.04 -8.11
C SER A 44 22.21 -23.23 -8.77
N THR A 45 21.31 -23.92 -8.08
CA THR A 45 20.72 -25.20 -8.51
C THR A 45 19.21 -25.22 -8.46
N ASP A 46 18.58 -24.53 -7.51
CA ASP A 46 17.19 -24.72 -7.19
C ASP A 46 16.35 -23.50 -7.63
N SER A 47 15.22 -23.75 -8.23
CA SER A 47 14.21 -22.70 -8.45
C SER A 47 13.48 -22.40 -7.16
N LEU A 48 13.10 -21.13 -6.97
CA LEU A 48 12.20 -20.71 -5.89
C LEU A 48 10.80 -20.52 -6.45
N SER A 49 9.80 -20.75 -5.62
CA SER A 49 8.40 -20.55 -5.96
C SER A 49 7.68 -19.81 -4.85
N TYR A 50 6.99 -18.72 -5.19
CA TYR A 50 6.25 -17.90 -4.25
C TYR A 50 4.82 -17.67 -4.69
N THR A 51 3.89 -17.74 -3.75
CA THR A 51 2.53 -17.22 -3.94
C THR A 51 2.51 -15.76 -3.50
N ILE A 52 2.14 -14.86 -4.41
CA ILE A 52 2.09 -13.42 -4.19
C ILE A 52 0.71 -13.05 -3.63
N SER A 53 0.71 -12.29 -2.56
CA SER A 53 -0.48 -11.69 -1.95
C SER A 53 -0.17 -10.29 -1.43
N ASN A 54 -1.16 -9.62 -0.85
CA ASN A 54 -0.97 -8.32 -0.22
C ASN A 54 -1.67 -8.27 1.14
N GLU A 55 -1.13 -7.44 2.02
CA GLU A 55 -1.80 -6.96 3.22
C GLU A 55 -1.85 -5.44 3.09
N THR A 56 -3.05 -4.90 2.91
CA THR A 56 -3.28 -3.47 2.68
C THR A 56 -4.05 -2.88 3.83
N MET A 57 -3.63 -1.71 4.30
CA MET A 57 -4.30 -1.00 5.37
C MET A 57 -4.31 0.51 5.12
N THR A 58 -5.21 1.16 5.79
CA THR A 58 -5.34 2.60 5.94
C THR A 58 -5.70 2.91 7.38
N GLU A 59 -6.02 4.14 7.69
CA GLU A 59 -6.53 4.52 9.00
C GLU A 59 -8.05 4.56 9.04
N SER A 60 -8.60 4.42 10.23
CA SER A 60 -9.97 4.69 10.59
C SER A 60 -9.99 5.44 11.91
N VAL A 61 -11.15 5.95 12.30
CA VAL A 61 -11.31 6.72 13.52
C VAL A 61 -12.43 6.15 14.39
N SER A 62 -12.18 6.10 15.68
CA SER A 62 -13.22 5.84 16.68
C SER A 62 -13.83 7.16 17.14
N THR A 63 -15.15 7.18 17.29
CA THR A 63 -15.90 8.34 17.75
C THR A 63 -16.57 8.04 19.09
N TYR A 64 -16.57 9.02 19.98
CA TYR A 64 -17.36 9.02 21.19
C TYR A 64 -18.10 10.36 21.28
N ASP A 65 -19.43 10.30 21.49
CA ASP A 65 -20.30 11.48 21.55
C ASP A 65 -20.11 12.42 20.35
N SER A 66 -20.09 11.85 19.12
CA SER A 66 -19.88 12.54 17.84
C SER A 66 -18.52 13.25 17.71
N ARG A 67 -17.55 12.90 18.54
CA ARG A 67 -16.18 13.41 18.47
C ARG A 67 -15.21 12.33 18.03
N TYR A 68 -14.24 12.70 17.21
CA TYR A 68 -13.10 11.83 16.89
C TYR A 68 -12.21 11.70 18.14
N VAL A 69 -11.95 10.48 18.59
CA VAL A 69 -11.18 10.22 19.81
C VAL A 69 -9.91 9.43 19.59
N ALA A 70 -9.84 8.60 18.57
CA ALA A 70 -8.65 7.81 18.28
C ALA A 70 -8.60 7.40 16.81
N GLU A 71 -7.41 7.42 16.26
CA GLU A 71 -7.10 6.77 14.98
C GLU A 71 -6.62 5.34 15.23
N HIS A 72 -6.94 4.44 14.33
CA HIS A 72 -6.52 3.05 14.38
C HIS A 72 -6.44 2.45 12.97
N ALA A 73 -5.63 1.41 12.81
CA ALA A 73 -5.50 0.72 11.54
C ALA A 73 -6.82 0.10 11.09
N ASN A 74 -7.10 0.21 9.80
CA ASN A 74 -8.24 -0.38 9.13
C ASN A 74 -7.75 -1.21 7.94
N MET A 75 -8.00 -2.52 7.98
CA MET A 75 -7.61 -3.42 6.91
C MET A 75 -8.49 -3.20 5.69
N LEU A 76 -7.86 -3.10 4.53
CA LEU A 76 -8.49 -3.04 3.22
C LEU A 76 -8.31 -4.38 2.50
N ASN A 77 -9.17 -4.64 1.53
CA ASN A 77 -9.12 -5.85 0.72
C ASN A 77 -9.15 -5.52 -0.79
N PRO A 78 -8.13 -4.81 -1.31
CA PRO A 78 -8.09 -4.46 -2.71
C PRO A 78 -8.03 -5.72 -3.57
N SER A 79 -8.64 -5.68 -4.74
CA SER A 79 -8.37 -6.68 -5.75
C SER A 79 -6.93 -6.54 -6.25
N GLN A 80 -6.28 -7.68 -6.56
CA GLN A 80 -4.93 -7.66 -7.12
C GLN A 80 -4.88 -8.30 -8.50
N SER A 81 -3.93 -7.84 -9.30
CA SER A 81 -3.43 -8.54 -10.48
C SER A 81 -1.90 -8.53 -10.47
N VAL A 82 -1.30 -9.61 -10.95
CA VAL A 82 0.16 -9.78 -10.99
C VAL A 82 0.59 -9.97 -12.43
N GLU A 83 1.67 -9.30 -12.82
CA GLU A 83 2.28 -9.41 -14.14
C GLU A 83 3.78 -9.69 -13.99
N LEU A 84 4.28 -10.65 -14.77
CA LEU A 84 5.71 -10.95 -14.90
C LEU A 84 6.28 -10.11 -16.04
N LEU A 85 7.19 -9.20 -15.73
CA LEU A 85 7.79 -8.28 -16.71
C LEU A 85 9.11 -8.77 -17.30
N SER A 86 9.71 -9.82 -16.73
CA SER A 86 10.98 -10.39 -17.20
C SER A 86 10.75 -11.56 -18.16
N ASP A 87 11.72 -11.79 -19.06
CA ASP A 87 11.72 -12.89 -20.02
C ASP A 87 12.08 -14.24 -19.37
N VAL A 88 12.47 -14.24 -18.10
CA VAL A 88 12.84 -15.43 -17.33
C VAL A 88 11.81 -15.66 -16.21
N GLY A 89 11.68 -16.90 -15.78
CA GLY A 89 10.68 -17.31 -14.81
C GLY A 89 9.32 -17.62 -15.43
N THR A 90 8.37 -17.98 -14.60
CA THR A 90 6.97 -18.21 -14.99
C THR A 90 6.02 -17.64 -13.97
N LEU A 91 4.83 -17.27 -14.41
CA LEU A 91 3.74 -16.81 -13.55
C LEU A 91 2.48 -17.59 -13.92
N GLU A 92 1.88 -18.26 -12.93
CA GLU A 92 0.62 -18.99 -13.06
C GLU A 92 -0.36 -18.49 -11.99
N GLY A 93 -1.32 -17.65 -12.40
CA GLY A 93 -2.15 -16.91 -11.45
C GLY A 93 -1.28 -15.98 -10.59
N ASP A 94 -1.30 -16.19 -9.28
CA ASP A 94 -0.46 -15.43 -8.33
C ASP A 94 0.83 -16.19 -7.93
N VAL A 95 1.14 -17.31 -8.59
CA VAL A 95 2.34 -18.11 -8.29
C VAL A 95 3.45 -17.80 -9.27
N VAL A 96 4.53 -17.23 -8.77
CA VAL A 96 5.76 -16.96 -9.53
C VAL A 96 6.81 -18.02 -9.25
N THR A 97 7.48 -18.49 -10.32
CA THR A 97 8.66 -19.35 -10.22
C THR A 97 9.88 -18.60 -10.73
N VAL A 98 10.90 -18.54 -9.88
CA VAL A 98 12.18 -17.86 -10.12
C VAL A 98 13.26 -18.91 -10.35
N PRO A 99 13.80 -19.08 -11.55
CA PRO A 99 14.85 -20.06 -11.82
C PRO A 99 16.11 -19.83 -10.99
N ALA A 100 16.94 -20.85 -10.89
CA ALA A 100 18.24 -20.75 -10.22
C ALA A 100 19.08 -19.62 -10.81
N ASN A 101 19.81 -18.91 -9.95
CA ASN A 101 20.71 -17.82 -10.30
C ASN A 101 20.10 -16.79 -11.25
N SER A 102 18.85 -16.39 -11.00
CA SER A 102 18.13 -15.44 -11.83
C SER A 102 17.40 -14.38 -11.03
N VAL A 103 16.94 -13.38 -11.75
CA VAL A 103 16.11 -12.28 -11.24
C VAL A 103 14.87 -12.19 -12.08
N VAL A 104 13.71 -12.11 -11.44
CA VAL A 104 12.43 -11.82 -12.10
C VAL A 104 11.87 -10.50 -11.63
N THR A 105 11.27 -9.75 -12.53
CA THR A 105 10.60 -8.48 -12.22
C THR A 105 9.10 -8.67 -12.25
N ILE A 106 8.44 -8.25 -11.18
CA ILE A 106 6.99 -8.32 -10.99
C ILE A 106 6.41 -6.91 -10.97
N GLU A 107 5.27 -6.73 -11.61
CA GLU A 107 4.35 -5.62 -11.36
C GLU A 107 3.06 -6.19 -10.74
N GLN A 108 2.80 -5.84 -9.49
CA GLN A 108 1.57 -6.16 -8.78
C GLN A 108 0.71 -4.92 -8.74
N THR A 109 -0.51 -4.98 -9.29
CA THR A 109 -1.47 -3.88 -9.27
C THR A 109 -2.53 -4.16 -8.22
N LEU A 110 -2.71 -3.23 -7.29
CA LEU A 110 -3.76 -3.24 -6.27
C LEU A 110 -4.85 -2.24 -6.67
N THR A 111 -6.11 -2.63 -6.54
CA THR A 111 -7.25 -1.77 -6.89
C THR A 111 -8.25 -1.75 -5.75
N LEU A 112 -8.42 -0.58 -5.11
CA LEU A 112 -9.43 -0.36 -4.10
C LEU A 112 -10.83 -0.44 -4.69
N SER A 113 -11.75 -1.03 -3.95
CA SER A 113 -13.16 -1.05 -4.30
C SER A 113 -13.79 0.34 -4.20
N ALA A 114 -14.94 0.53 -4.85
CA ALA A 114 -15.68 1.79 -4.75
C ALA A 114 -16.13 2.08 -3.32
N GLU A 115 -16.39 1.05 -2.51
CA GLU A 115 -16.79 1.18 -1.12
C GLU A 115 -15.63 1.65 -0.25
N GLU A 116 -14.46 1.05 -0.39
CA GLU A 116 -13.24 1.46 0.33
C GLU A 116 -12.88 2.92 0.02
N LYS A 117 -12.86 3.30 -1.26
CA LYS A 117 -12.59 4.69 -1.67
C LYS A 117 -13.58 5.68 -1.06
N ARG A 118 -14.87 5.34 -1.06
CA ARG A 118 -15.90 6.17 -0.44
C ARG A 118 -15.69 6.31 1.07
N SER A 119 -15.42 5.20 1.77
CA SER A 119 -15.19 5.19 3.21
C SER A 119 -13.97 6.04 3.61
N ILE A 120 -12.87 5.91 2.88
CA ILE A 120 -11.68 6.74 3.10
C ILE A 120 -12.00 8.22 2.93
N LYS A 121 -12.71 8.57 1.85
CA LYS A 121 -13.03 9.96 1.52
C LYS A 121 -14.00 10.62 2.50
N GLU A 122 -14.95 9.86 3.03
CA GLU A 122 -15.91 10.32 4.06
C GLU A 122 -15.20 10.61 5.39
N LEU A 123 -14.21 9.79 5.78
CA LEU A 123 -13.45 9.96 7.01
C LEU A 123 -12.31 10.99 6.86
N PHE A 124 -11.66 11.00 5.70
CA PHE A 124 -10.44 11.78 5.43
C PHE A 124 -10.58 12.57 4.12
N PRO A 125 -11.31 13.71 4.14
CA PRO A 125 -11.56 14.48 2.91
C PRO A 125 -10.30 15.04 2.21
N ASN A 126 -9.19 15.16 2.95
CA ASN A 126 -7.90 15.63 2.43
C ASN A 126 -7.02 14.48 1.91
N GLY A 127 -7.53 13.24 1.95
CA GLY A 127 -6.80 12.04 1.61
C GLY A 127 -6.22 11.33 2.83
N MET A 128 -5.72 10.10 2.62
CA MET A 128 -5.14 9.26 3.66
C MET A 128 -4.09 8.33 3.08
N TYR A 129 -3.15 7.90 3.92
CA TYR A 129 -2.16 6.90 3.57
C TYR A 129 -2.79 5.55 3.23
N ILE A 130 -2.23 4.92 2.21
CA ILE A 130 -2.45 3.52 1.86
C ILE A 130 -1.10 2.84 2.04
N GLU A 131 -1.03 1.91 2.97
CA GLU A 131 0.20 1.24 3.33
C GLU A 131 0.00 -0.26 3.46
N GLY A 132 1.08 -1.00 3.54
CA GLY A 132 1.00 -2.43 3.73
C GLY A 132 2.24 -3.18 3.30
N PHE A 133 2.03 -4.45 2.96
CA PHE A 133 3.09 -5.34 2.53
C PHE A 133 2.68 -6.10 1.26
N THR A 134 3.58 -6.18 0.28
CA THR A 134 3.54 -7.29 -0.66
C THR A 134 4.15 -8.50 0.05
N CYS A 135 3.44 -9.63 0.02
CA CYS A 135 3.79 -10.85 0.72
C CYS A 135 4.04 -11.96 -0.30
N LEU A 136 5.18 -12.60 -0.21
CA LEU A 136 5.59 -13.72 -1.04
C LEU A 136 5.73 -14.95 -0.14
N LYS A 137 4.71 -15.82 -0.17
CA LYS A 137 4.71 -17.06 0.60
C LYS A 137 5.51 -18.13 -0.14
N ASP A 138 6.53 -18.65 0.49
CA ASP A 138 7.40 -19.69 -0.07
C ASP A 138 6.64 -21.02 -0.20
N ASN A 139 6.57 -21.54 -1.42
CA ASN A 139 5.98 -22.83 -1.74
C ASN A 139 7.00 -23.96 -1.73
N THR A 140 8.29 -23.68 -1.53
CA THR A 140 9.36 -24.68 -1.45
C THR A 140 9.42 -25.33 -0.06
N GLU A 141 10.32 -26.28 0.11
CA GLU A 141 10.54 -26.94 1.42
C GLU A 141 11.20 -26.00 2.45
N ALA A 142 11.92 -24.97 1.98
CA ALA A 142 12.62 -24.03 2.85
C ALA A 142 11.66 -23.19 3.72
N LYS A 143 10.44 -22.91 3.21
CA LYS A 143 9.38 -22.16 3.92
C LYS A 143 9.85 -20.79 4.45
N ILE A 144 10.64 -20.08 3.66
CA ILE A 144 11.13 -18.75 3.98
C ILE A 144 10.33 -17.71 3.19
N ASP A 145 9.34 -17.14 3.83
CA ASP A 145 8.50 -16.11 3.26
C ASP A 145 9.28 -14.78 3.13
N LEU A 146 8.95 -14.00 2.09
CA LEU A 146 9.50 -12.66 1.88
C LEU A 146 8.38 -11.65 1.95
N ASN A 147 8.71 -10.43 2.35
CA ASN A 147 7.80 -9.30 2.25
C ASN A 147 8.56 -8.00 1.98
N ALA A 148 7.87 -7.03 1.40
CA ALA A 148 8.36 -5.67 1.26
C ALA A 148 7.23 -4.69 1.60
N PRO A 149 7.50 -3.70 2.48
CA PRO A 149 6.53 -2.67 2.80
C PRO A 149 6.31 -1.73 1.62
N TYR A 150 5.11 -1.19 1.51
CA TYR A 150 4.79 -0.11 0.58
C TYR A 150 4.03 1.00 1.28
N LEU A 151 4.17 2.21 0.71
CA LEU A 151 3.48 3.40 1.17
C LEU A 151 3.04 4.22 -0.04
N GLY A 152 1.77 4.63 -0.04
CA GLY A 152 1.18 5.56 -0.96
C GLY A 152 0.20 6.49 -0.26
N PHE A 153 -0.43 7.36 -1.03
CA PHE A 153 -1.41 8.30 -0.52
C PHE A 153 -2.63 8.34 -1.46
N PHE A 154 -3.81 8.09 -0.90
CA PHE A 154 -5.06 8.26 -1.62
C PHE A 154 -5.51 9.71 -1.51
N GLY A 155 -5.35 10.47 -2.59
CA GLY A 155 -5.58 11.90 -2.66
C GLY A 155 -4.36 12.66 -3.18
N ASP A 156 -4.42 13.98 -3.08
CA ASP A 156 -3.34 14.89 -3.46
C ASP A 156 -2.68 15.44 -2.20
N TRP A 157 -1.47 14.99 -1.92
CA TRP A 157 -0.69 15.39 -0.76
C TRP A 157 -0.50 16.90 -0.66
N THR A 158 -0.55 17.62 -1.77
CA THR A 158 -0.35 19.07 -1.81
C THR A 158 -1.59 19.87 -1.46
N LYS A 159 -2.77 19.24 -1.40
CA LYS A 159 -4.04 19.92 -1.08
C LYS A 159 -4.24 20.16 0.41
N ALA A 160 -3.62 19.33 1.26
CA ALA A 160 -3.72 19.52 2.70
C ALA A 160 -3.08 20.87 3.09
N PRO A 161 -3.75 21.72 3.87
CA PRO A 161 -3.15 22.95 4.36
C PRO A 161 -1.96 22.60 5.27
N ILE A 162 -0.81 23.27 5.06
CA ILE A 162 0.41 23.08 5.86
C ILE A 162 0.22 23.61 7.29
N PHE A 163 -0.68 24.58 7.45
CA PHE A 163 -1.01 25.16 8.75
C PHE A 163 -2.49 25.00 9.04
N ASP A 164 -2.80 24.67 10.28
CA ASP A 164 -4.17 24.70 10.77
C ASP A 164 -4.74 26.12 10.66
N LYS A 165 -6.07 26.20 10.49
CA LYS A 165 -6.78 27.47 10.55
C LYS A 165 -6.51 28.14 11.90
N THR A 166 -6.28 29.45 11.88
CA THR A 166 -6.18 30.21 13.10
C THR A 166 -7.51 30.21 13.87
N PHE A 167 -7.44 30.42 15.17
CA PHE A 167 -8.64 30.51 16.01
C PHE A 167 -9.67 31.50 15.44
N TYR A 168 -9.22 32.64 14.92
CA TYR A 168 -10.10 33.69 14.33
C TYR A 168 -10.77 33.21 13.04
N GLU A 169 -10.09 32.40 12.22
CA GLU A 169 -10.67 31.84 10.98
C GLU A 169 -11.72 30.79 11.29
N VAL A 170 -11.51 29.96 12.32
CA VAL A 170 -12.48 28.97 12.79
C VAL A 170 -13.70 29.67 13.38
N GLU A 171 -13.50 30.68 14.22
CA GLU A 171 -14.57 31.43 14.87
C GLU A 171 -15.41 32.22 13.86
N SER A 172 -14.77 32.87 12.88
CA SER A 172 -15.48 33.61 11.83
C SER A 172 -16.30 32.68 10.92
N THR A 173 -15.82 31.47 10.63
CA THR A 173 -16.55 30.47 9.84
C THR A 173 -17.80 29.99 10.59
N ALA A 174 -17.67 29.69 11.88
CA ALA A 174 -18.77 29.27 12.74
C ALA A 174 -19.83 30.39 12.90
N HIS A 175 -19.39 31.63 13.01
CA HIS A 175 -20.30 32.79 13.12
C HIS A 175 -21.10 33.03 11.84
N ASN A 176 -20.43 32.93 10.67
CA ASN A 176 -21.11 33.08 9.38
C ASN A 176 -22.12 31.95 9.09
N GLN A 177 -21.80 30.71 9.49
CA GLN A 177 -22.75 29.59 9.39
C GLN A 177 -23.98 29.80 10.28
N ALA A 178 -23.82 30.32 11.47
CA ALA A 178 -24.93 30.62 12.38
C ALA A 178 -25.88 31.71 11.82
N ILE A 179 -25.35 32.72 11.14
CA ILE A 179 -26.16 33.76 10.48
C ILE A 179 -26.96 33.19 9.31
N ASP A 180 -26.33 32.33 8.47
CA ASP A 180 -27.00 31.72 7.33
C ASP A 180 -28.14 30.75 7.75
N ASP A 181 -28.08 30.18 8.95
CA ASP A 181 -29.13 29.30 9.49
C ASP A 181 -30.27 30.04 10.17
N GLU A 182 -30.05 31.28 10.62
CA GLU A 182 -31.11 32.15 11.17
C GLU A 182 -31.95 32.83 10.10
N ASP A 183 -31.43 32.95 8.86
CA ASP A 183 -32.13 33.59 7.71
C ASP A 183 -32.97 32.60 6.86
N LYS A 184 -33.14 31.33 7.29
CA LYS A 184 -33.98 30.30 6.67
C LYS A 184 -35.22 29.98 7.49
#